data_8023db8405b6c622c769f757b8468165
#
_entry.id   8023db8405b6c622c769f757b8468165
#
_cell.length_a   1.000
_cell.length_b   1.000
_cell.length_c   1.000
_cell.angle_alpha   90.00
_cell.angle_beta   90.00
_cell.angle_gamma   90.00
#
_symmetry.space_group_name_H-M   'P 1'
#
loop_
_entity.id
_entity.type
_entity.pdbx_description
1 polymer ?
#
loop_
_entity_poly.entity_id
_entity_poly.type
_entity_poly.pdbx_seq_one_letter_code
_entity_poly.pdbx_strand_id
1 'polypeptide(L)'
;MCSDLMNLGREIGLLRNLGTDMLHMDIMDAHFVPNLTFGPDFISAIQNITDLPVDCHFMVTDPELMFGKLKLRKGDIFSAHAELNDEAGKPRDYSELARNVHSSGALFGLALNPETSVENLERNLQCLDTVTLMLVHPGFAGSKMVDGIMEKVRETREYLDARGCDRVEISVDGSVSAERAAYMAGLGASIFVGGTAGIYIKGKNLEDTIPEFKKHIAC
;
A
#
# COMPACT_ATOMS: atom_id res chain seq x y z
N MET A 1 -3.70 -2.26 -10.39
CA MET A 1 -4.78 -2.98 -11.12
C MET A 1 -5.71 -2.07 -11.93
N CYS A 2 -5.85 -0.78 -11.63
CA CYS A 2 -6.83 0.11 -12.29
C CYS A 2 -6.37 0.71 -13.63
N SER A 3 -5.07 0.72 -13.89
CA SER A 3 -4.43 1.31 -15.09
C SER A 3 -4.71 0.54 -16.37
N ASP A 4 -4.65 1.23 -17.51
CA ASP A 4 -4.65 0.63 -18.84
C ASP A 4 -3.31 -0.08 -19.11
N LEU A 5 -3.27 -1.39 -18.88
CA LEU A 5 -2.06 -2.20 -19.02
C LEU A 5 -1.52 -2.21 -20.46
N MET A 6 -2.35 -1.97 -21.49
CA MET A 6 -1.90 -1.93 -22.88
C MET A 6 -1.17 -0.64 -23.22
N ASN A 7 -1.36 0.43 -22.44
CA ASN A 7 -0.75 1.74 -22.61
C ASN A 7 -0.05 2.25 -21.35
N LEU A 8 0.42 1.34 -20.50
CA LEU A 8 0.89 1.62 -19.15
C LEU A 8 2.02 2.66 -19.10
N GLY A 9 2.97 2.60 -20.03
CA GLY A 9 4.07 3.59 -20.06
C GLY A 9 3.57 5.03 -20.29
N ARG A 10 2.58 5.21 -21.17
CA ARG A 10 1.94 6.52 -21.38
C ARG A 10 1.19 6.98 -20.13
N GLU A 11 0.48 6.07 -19.50
CA GLU A 11 -0.31 6.39 -18.32
C GLU A 11 0.58 6.76 -17.12
N ILE A 12 1.69 6.03 -16.89
CA ILE A 12 2.67 6.38 -15.87
C ILE A 12 3.27 7.78 -16.11
N GLY A 13 3.58 8.12 -17.37
CA GLY A 13 4.02 9.46 -17.73
C GLY A 13 2.97 10.53 -17.40
N LEU A 14 1.68 10.24 -17.61
CA LEU A 14 0.58 11.12 -17.25
C LEU A 14 0.45 11.27 -15.72
N LEU A 15 0.44 10.16 -14.97
CA LEU A 15 0.39 10.17 -13.50
C LEU A 15 1.52 11.05 -12.92
N ARG A 16 2.74 10.85 -13.41
CA ARG A 16 3.90 11.66 -13.01
C ARG A 16 3.69 13.15 -13.28
N ASN A 17 3.24 13.51 -14.47
CA ASN A 17 2.99 14.90 -14.86
C ASN A 17 1.87 15.57 -14.04
N LEU A 18 0.91 14.79 -13.56
CA LEU A 18 -0.18 15.24 -12.69
C LEU A 18 0.24 15.29 -11.21
N GLY A 19 1.51 14.95 -10.91
CA GLY A 19 2.08 15.08 -9.57
C GLY A 19 1.71 13.95 -8.64
N THR A 20 1.47 12.73 -9.16
CA THR A 20 1.39 11.51 -8.33
C THR A 20 2.73 11.31 -7.62
N ASP A 21 2.70 10.96 -6.34
CA ASP A 21 3.89 10.90 -5.49
C ASP A 21 4.59 9.54 -5.59
N MET A 22 3.83 8.44 -5.79
CA MET A 22 4.33 7.07 -5.97
C MET A 22 3.34 6.20 -6.74
N LEU A 23 3.80 5.05 -7.20
CA LEU A 23 2.97 4.05 -7.87
C LEU A 23 2.70 2.89 -6.92
N HIS A 24 1.43 2.59 -6.65
CA HIS A 24 1.03 1.41 -5.88
C HIS A 24 0.85 0.18 -6.77
N MET A 25 1.48 -0.93 -6.38
CA MET A 25 1.47 -2.17 -7.16
C MET A 25 1.02 -3.35 -6.31
N ASP A 26 -0.16 -3.89 -6.63
CA ASP A 26 -0.72 -5.09 -6.01
C ASP A 26 -0.09 -6.35 -6.59
N ILE A 27 0.71 -7.07 -5.81
CA ILE A 27 1.34 -8.33 -6.19
C ILE A 27 0.62 -9.48 -5.48
N MET A 28 0.06 -10.40 -6.26
CA MET A 28 -0.77 -11.50 -5.77
C MET A 28 -0.28 -12.84 -6.32
N ASP A 29 -0.30 -13.89 -5.49
CA ASP A 29 0.23 -15.23 -5.81
C ASP A 29 -0.86 -16.29 -6.02
N ALA A 30 -2.14 -15.93 -6.01
CA ALA A 30 -3.29 -16.83 -6.06
C ALA A 30 -3.39 -17.84 -4.88
N HIS A 31 -2.63 -17.59 -3.80
CA HIS A 31 -2.66 -18.39 -2.57
C HIS A 31 -3.09 -17.55 -1.37
N PHE A 32 -2.48 -16.39 -1.17
CA PHE A 32 -2.86 -15.45 -0.11
C PHE A 32 -4.25 -14.84 -0.39
N VAL A 33 -4.50 -14.44 -1.66
CA VAL A 33 -5.80 -14.00 -2.16
C VAL A 33 -6.16 -14.79 -3.42
N PRO A 34 -7.47 -14.96 -3.77
CA PRO A 34 -7.89 -15.76 -4.91
C PRO A 34 -7.75 -15.00 -6.25
N ASN A 35 -6.61 -14.36 -6.45
CA ASN A 35 -6.26 -13.64 -7.68
C ASN A 35 -4.75 -13.70 -7.92
N LEU A 36 -4.34 -13.56 -9.18
CA LEU A 36 -2.96 -13.55 -9.63
C LEU A 36 -2.72 -12.25 -10.41
N THR A 37 -1.64 -11.53 -10.08
CA THR A 37 -1.31 -10.28 -10.78
C THR A 37 0.13 -10.29 -11.26
N PHE A 38 0.91 -9.28 -10.89
CA PHE A 38 2.24 -9.01 -11.41
C PHE A 38 3.32 -9.76 -10.62
N GLY A 39 4.47 -9.94 -11.27
CA GLY A 39 5.67 -10.49 -10.66
C GLY A 39 6.83 -9.49 -10.65
N PRO A 40 8.01 -9.89 -10.10
CA PRO A 40 9.19 -9.03 -9.96
C PRO A 40 9.70 -8.43 -11.27
N ASP A 41 9.60 -9.15 -12.37
CA ASP A 41 10.04 -8.65 -13.69
C ASP A 41 9.18 -7.47 -14.17
N PHE A 42 7.88 -7.50 -13.86
CA PHE A 42 6.99 -6.40 -14.19
C PHE A 42 7.32 -5.15 -13.36
N ILE A 43 7.58 -5.30 -12.05
CA ILE A 43 8.04 -4.22 -11.18
C ILE A 43 9.31 -3.59 -11.75
N SER A 44 10.30 -4.43 -12.11
CA SER A 44 11.55 -3.98 -12.71
C SER A 44 11.33 -3.22 -14.02
N ALA A 45 10.40 -3.67 -14.88
CA ALA A 45 10.03 -2.97 -16.10
C ALA A 45 9.43 -1.58 -15.83
N ILE A 46 8.56 -1.46 -14.82
CA ILE A 46 8.02 -0.17 -14.38
C ILE A 46 9.13 0.75 -13.86
N GLN A 47 10.01 0.25 -13.02
CA GLN A 47 11.12 1.01 -12.46
C GLN A 47 12.09 1.55 -13.54
N ASN A 48 12.17 0.90 -14.70
CA ASN A 48 13.00 1.34 -15.82
C ASN A 48 12.40 2.51 -16.63
N ILE A 49 11.10 2.77 -16.49
CA ILE A 49 10.40 3.81 -17.26
C ILE A 49 9.96 5.01 -16.42
N THR A 50 10.17 4.97 -15.09
CA THR A 50 9.84 6.08 -14.20
C THR A 50 10.82 6.21 -13.03
N ASP A 51 10.99 7.42 -12.55
CA ASP A 51 11.71 7.76 -11.30
C ASP A 51 10.78 7.84 -10.08
N LEU A 52 9.45 7.73 -10.28
CA LEU A 52 8.51 7.64 -9.16
C LEU A 52 8.85 6.42 -8.29
N PRO A 53 8.83 6.57 -6.95
CA PRO A 53 8.89 5.42 -6.05
C PRO A 53 7.76 4.44 -6.33
N VAL A 54 8.01 3.17 -6.05
CA VAL A 54 7.01 2.10 -6.19
C VAL A 54 6.68 1.56 -4.80
N ASP A 55 5.43 1.61 -4.42
CA ASP A 55 4.89 0.90 -3.26
C ASP A 55 4.44 -0.49 -3.70
N CYS A 56 5.24 -1.50 -3.35
CA CYS A 56 5.01 -2.90 -3.68
C CYS A 56 4.22 -3.58 -2.56
N HIS A 57 2.92 -3.76 -2.75
CA HIS A 57 2.02 -4.41 -1.82
C HIS A 57 1.93 -5.92 -2.11
N PHE A 58 2.56 -6.73 -1.25
CA PHE A 58 2.68 -8.17 -1.43
C PHE A 58 1.56 -8.94 -0.70
N MET A 59 0.51 -9.26 -1.42
CA MET A 59 -0.54 -10.22 -1.05
C MET A 59 -0.10 -11.62 -1.45
N VAL A 60 0.96 -12.12 -0.81
CA VAL A 60 1.62 -13.41 -1.13
C VAL A 60 1.94 -14.19 0.14
N THR A 61 2.08 -15.51 0.00
CA THR A 61 2.39 -16.41 1.11
C THR A 61 3.88 -16.43 1.50
N ASP A 62 4.77 -16.01 0.58
CA ASP A 62 6.22 -15.97 0.79
C ASP A 62 6.81 -14.63 0.30
N PRO A 63 6.73 -13.57 1.13
CA PRO A 63 7.28 -12.26 0.78
C PRO A 63 8.81 -12.25 0.71
N GLU A 64 9.51 -13.11 1.47
CA GLU A 64 10.97 -13.22 1.43
C GLU A 64 11.47 -13.73 0.06
N LEU A 65 10.75 -14.69 -0.52
CA LEU A 65 11.01 -15.16 -1.89
C LEU A 65 10.86 -14.02 -2.91
N MET A 66 9.83 -13.18 -2.73
CA MET A 66 9.61 -12.02 -3.61
C MET A 66 10.73 -10.99 -3.47
N PHE A 67 11.12 -10.67 -2.23
CA PHE A 67 12.22 -9.74 -1.97
C PHE A 67 13.51 -10.18 -2.67
N GLY A 68 13.87 -11.45 -2.59
CA GLY A 68 15.07 -12.01 -3.23
C GLY A 68 15.14 -11.85 -4.75
N LYS A 69 14.03 -11.48 -5.40
CA LYS A 69 13.93 -11.28 -6.86
C LYS A 69 13.78 -9.80 -7.25
N LEU A 70 13.72 -8.89 -6.30
CA LEU A 70 13.52 -7.47 -6.52
C LEU A 70 14.82 -6.67 -6.40
N LYS A 71 14.85 -5.55 -7.11
CA LYS A 71 15.86 -4.49 -6.92
C LYS A 71 15.14 -3.24 -6.47
N LEU A 72 14.90 -3.14 -5.16
CA LEU A 72 14.29 -1.95 -4.58
C LEU A 72 15.22 -0.75 -4.69
N ARG A 73 14.65 0.42 -4.92
CA ARG A 73 15.33 1.71 -4.98
C ARG A 73 15.08 2.49 -3.70
N LYS A 74 15.89 3.49 -3.44
CA LYS A 74 15.65 4.43 -2.36
C LYS A 74 14.26 5.07 -2.51
N GLY A 75 13.45 4.99 -1.44
CA GLY A 75 12.10 5.51 -1.39
C GLY A 75 11.00 4.56 -1.90
N ASP A 76 11.35 3.42 -2.52
CA ASP A 76 10.38 2.36 -2.77
C ASP A 76 9.87 1.81 -1.42
N ILE A 77 8.66 1.27 -1.39
CA ILE A 77 8.08 0.61 -0.21
C ILE A 77 7.93 -0.88 -0.52
N PHE A 78 8.27 -1.73 0.43
CA PHE A 78 8.00 -3.16 0.44
C PHE A 78 7.01 -3.46 1.55
N SER A 79 5.76 -3.75 1.21
CA SER A 79 4.70 -4.03 2.18
C SER A 79 4.29 -5.50 2.13
N ALA A 80 4.51 -6.24 3.23
CA ALA A 80 4.01 -7.60 3.44
C ALA A 80 2.70 -7.57 4.25
N HIS A 81 2.03 -8.69 4.40
CA HIS A 81 0.83 -8.82 5.22
C HIS A 81 1.14 -9.31 6.64
N ALA A 82 0.51 -8.69 7.64
CA ALA A 82 0.65 -9.06 9.06
C ALA A 82 -0.09 -10.36 9.43
N GLU A 83 -0.96 -10.86 8.53
CA GLU A 83 -1.72 -12.11 8.72
C GLU A 83 -0.87 -13.38 8.55
N LEU A 84 0.34 -13.25 8.01
CA LEU A 84 1.23 -14.40 7.87
C LEU A 84 1.78 -14.81 9.24
N ASN A 85 1.71 -16.10 9.51
CA ASN A 85 2.20 -16.68 10.76
C ASN A 85 3.50 -17.47 10.52
N ASP A 86 4.28 -17.61 11.59
CA ASP A 86 5.41 -18.52 11.66
C ASP A 86 4.93 -19.98 11.88
N GLU A 87 5.86 -20.94 11.91
CA GLU A 87 5.56 -22.35 12.14
C GLU A 87 4.90 -22.65 13.51
N ALA A 88 5.04 -21.72 14.47
CA ALA A 88 4.40 -21.81 15.77
C ALA A 88 3.01 -21.17 15.82
N GLY A 89 2.50 -20.68 14.68
CA GLY A 89 1.19 -20.02 14.56
C GLY A 89 1.15 -18.61 15.17
N LYS A 90 2.29 -17.96 15.38
CA LYS A 90 2.39 -16.58 15.84
C LYS A 90 2.61 -15.63 14.66
N PRO A 91 2.23 -14.33 14.77
CA PRO A 91 2.56 -13.35 13.75
C PRO A 91 4.04 -13.44 13.36
N ARG A 92 4.31 -13.48 12.05
CA ARG A 92 5.66 -13.63 11.50
C ARG A 92 6.59 -12.50 11.95
N ASP A 93 7.83 -12.83 12.25
CA ASP A 93 8.89 -11.88 12.53
C ASP A 93 9.54 -11.44 11.22
N TYR A 94 9.41 -10.18 10.88
CA TYR A 94 9.96 -9.59 9.66
C TYR A 94 11.23 -8.76 9.91
N SER A 95 11.83 -8.81 11.10
CA SER A 95 13.00 -7.98 11.45
C SER A 95 14.18 -8.17 10.51
N GLU A 96 14.40 -9.39 10.00
CA GLU A 96 15.47 -9.67 9.03
C GLU A 96 15.12 -9.15 7.64
N LEU A 97 13.90 -9.41 7.16
CA LEU A 97 13.41 -8.90 5.88
C LEU A 97 13.44 -7.37 5.85
N ALA A 98 12.94 -6.71 6.90
CA ALA A 98 12.95 -5.26 7.03
C ALA A 98 14.37 -4.69 6.98
N ARG A 99 15.32 -5.30 7.70
CA ARG A 99 16.73 -4.89 7.63
C ARG A 99 17.30 -4.98 6.22
N ASN A 100 16.96 -6.04 5.49
CA ASN A 100 17.39 -6.23 4.11
C ASN A 100 16.75 -5.20 3.17
N VAL A 101 15.46 -4.89 3.35
CA VAL A 101 14.75 -3.81 2.63
C VAL A 101 15.42 -2.47 2.91
N HIS A 102 15.65 -2.12 4.17
CA HIS A 102 16.32 -0.88 4.57
C HIS A 102 17.74 -0.74 4.00
N SER A 103 18.47 -1.86 3.82
CA SER A 103 19.81 -1.82 3.24
C SER A 103 19.83 -1.33 1.79
N SER A 104 18.70 -1.40 1.06
CA SER A 104 18.55 -0.82 -0.28
C SER A 104 18.15 0.66 -0.26
N GLY A 105 17.85 1.21 0.91
CA GLY A 105 17.29 2.55 1.08
C GLY A 105 15.77 2.61 0.87
N ALA A 106 15.11 1.46 0.72
CA ALA A 106 13.66 1.33 0.65
C ALA A 106 13.04 1.33 2.06
N LEU A 107 11.73 1.48 2.12
CA LEU A 107 10.92 1.48 3.33
C LEU A 107 10.24 0.12 3.50
N PHE A 108 10.07 -0.31 4.74
CA PHE A 108 9.36 -1.56 5.06
C PHE A 108 7.99 -1.27 5.68
N GLY A 109 6.96 -1.94 5.18
CA GLY A 109 5.59 -1.82 5.65
C GLY A 109 4.91 -3.14 5.95
N LEU A 110 3.86 -3.08 6.77
CA LEU A 110 2.91 -4.17 6.96
C LEU A 110 1.50 -3.72 6.61
N ALA A 111 0.79 -4.56 5.87
CA ALA A 111 -0.63 -4.39 5.58
C ALA A 111 -1.48 -5.20 6.57
N LEU A 112 -2.63 -4.65 6.94
CA LEU A 112 -3.65 -5.28 7.78
C LEU A 112 -4.96 -5.40 7.01
N ASN A 113 -5.51 -6.61 6.95
CA ASN A 113 -6.88 -6.85 6.47
C ASN A 113 -7.91 -6.14 7.37
N PRO A 114 -9.13 -5.92 6.89
CA PRO A 114 -10.15 -5.22 7.69
C PRO A 114 -10.37 -5.82 9.08
N GLU A 115 -10.39 -7.14 9.18
CA GLU A 115 -10.66 -7.88 10.43
C GLU A 115 -9.42 -8.06 11.32
N THR A 116 -8.22 -7.81 10.79
CA THR A 116 -6.98 -8.05 11.52
C THR A 116 -6.73 -6.93 12.52
N SER A 117 -6.56 -7.29 13.77
CA SER A 117 -6.32 -6.34 14.85
C SER A 117 -4.95 -5.66 14.72
N VAL A 118 -4.85 -4.41 15.19
CA VAL A 118 -3.61 -3.61 15.17
C VAL A 118 -2.50 -4.22 16.03
N GLU A 119 -2.85 -5.04 17.02
CA GLU A 119 -1.88 -5.77 17.86
C GLU A 119 -1.02 -6.76 17.06
N ASN A 120 -1.44 -7.17 15.86
CA ASN A 120 -0.60 -8.00 14.98
C ASN A 120 0.67 -7.27 14.51
N LEU A 121 0.75 -5.95 14.68
CA LEU A 121 1.95 -5.16 14.40
C LEU A 121 3.00 -5.27 15.52
N GLU A 122 2.62 -5.66 16.74
CA GLU A 122 3.45 -5.55 17.96
C GLU A 122 4.86 -6.11 17.79
N ARG A 123 4.97 -7.30 17.15
CA ARG A 123 6.25 -7.99 16.97
C ARG A 123 7.23 -7.24 16.05
N ASN A 124 6.68 -6.40 15.16
CA ASN A 124 7.45 -5.76 14.08
C ASN A 124 7.54 -4.23 14.21
N LEU A 125 6.96 -3.62 15.25
CA LEU A 125 6.84 -2.17 15.40
C LEU A 125 8.16 -1.39 15.19
N GLN A 126 9.28 -1.95 15.68
CA GLN A 126 10.57 -1.29 15.63
C GLN A 126 11.21 -1.23 14.23
N CYS A 127 10.69 -2.01 13.30
CA CYS A 127 11.20 -2.06 11.92
C CYS A 127 10.21 -1.51 10.88
N LEU A 128 9.04 -0.98 11.31
CA LEU A 128 8.05 -0.41 10.41
C LEU A 128 8.36 1.05 10.06
N ASP A 129 8.20 1.36 8.77
CA ASP A 129 8.12 2.73 8.26
C ASP A 129 6.67 3.06 7.86
N THR A 130 5.89 2.07 7.42
CA THR A 130 4.49 2.26 7.01
C THR A 130 3.58 1.13 7.53
N VAL A 131 2.30 1.47 7.73
CA VAL A 131 1.22 0.50 7.94
C VAL A 131 0.14 0.76 6.90
N THR A 132 -0.18 -0.25 6.09
CA THR A 132 -1.27 -0.16 5.11
C THR A 132 -2.54 -0.79 5.67
N LEU A 133 -3.60 0.00 5.80
CA LEU A 133 -4.91 -0.47 6.23
C LEU A 133 -5.78 -0.78 5.03
N MET A 134 -6.15 -2.05 4.88
CA MET A 134 -7.10 -2.47 3.87
C MET A 134 -8.51 -2.03 4.27
N LEU A 135 -9.12 -1.16 3.46
CA LEU A 135 -10.51 -0.72 3.68
C LEU A 135 -11.53 -1.67 3.02
N VAL A 136 -11.03 -2.61 2.23
CA VAL A 136 -11.75 -3.66 1.52
C VAL A 136 -11.05 -4.99 1.75
N HIS A 137 -11.75 -6.11 1.53
CA HIS A 137 -11.05 -7.39 1.45
C HIS A 137 -10.15 -7.40 0.21
N PRO A 138 -8.86 -7.73 0.37
CA PRO A 138 -7.90 -7.67 -0.74
C PRO A 138 -8.19 -8.73 -1.82
N GLY A 139 -7.63 -8.51 -3.01
CA GLY A 139 -7.71 -9.44 -4.14
C GLY A 139 -8.35 -8.87 -5.41
N PHE A 140 -9.31 -7.95 -5.31
CA PHE A 140 -10.01 -7.42 -6.49
C PHE A 140 -10.21 -5.90 -6.40
N ALA A 141 -9.95 -5.21 -7.52
CA ALA A 141 -10.26 -3.79 -7.63
C ALA A 141 -11.77 -3.54 -7.62
N GLY A 142 -12.20 -2.42 -7.03
CA GLY A 142 -13.60 -2.02 -6.98
C GLY A 142 -14.45 -2.74 -5.92
N SER A 143 -13.82 -3.46 -5.00
CA SER A 143 -14.49 -4.08 -3.86
C SER A 143 -15.17 -3.03 -2.97
N LYS A 144 -16.29 -3.43 -2.33
CA LYS A 144 -17.02 -2.55 -1.41
C LYS A 144 -16.22 -2.35 -0.13
N MET A 145 -16.16 -1.10 0.34
CA MET A 145 -15.55 -0.77 1.63
C MET A 145 -16.31 -1.44 2.79
N VAL A 146 -15.56 -1.95 3.76
CA VAL A 146 -16.11 -2.53 4.99
C VAL A 146 -16.69 -1.42 5.85
N ASP A 147 -17.88 -1.64 6.39
CA ASP A 147 -18.60 -0.64 7.18
C ASP A 147 -17.82 -0.32 8.49
N GLY A 148 -17.64 0.97 8.78
CA GLY A 148 -16.94 1.44 9.98
C GLY A 148 -15.42 1.37 9.92
N ILE A 149 -14.82 0.81 8.84
CA ILE A 149 -13.37 0.55 8.77
C ILE A 149 -12.50 1.82 8.85
N MET A 150 -13.02 2.99 8.49
CA MET A 150 -12.24 4.23 8.54
C MET A 150 -11.79 4.59 9.97
N GLU A 151 -12.54 4.20 11.01
CA GLU A 151 -12.15 4.42 12.41
C GLU A 151 -10.89 3.63 12.81
N LYS A 152 -10.58 2.56 12.10
CA LYS A 152 -9.34 1.80 12.28
C LYS A 152 -8.08 2.66 12.04
N VAL A 153 -8.18 3.72 11.23
CA VAL A 153 -7.09 4.68 11.03
C VAL A 153 -6.74 5.35 12.37
N ARG A 154 -7.76 5.85 13.09
CA ARG A 154 -7.57 6.47 14.42
C ARG A 154 -7.00 5.46 15.41
N GLU A 155 -7.60 4.27 15.49
CA GLU A 155 -7.14 3.19 16.36
C GLU A 155 -5.65 2.87 16.11
N THR A 156 -5.26 2.75 14.84
CA THR A 156 -3.87 2.48 14.45
C THR A 156 -2.95 3.63 14.84
N ARG A 157 -3.36 4.89 14.62
CA ARG A 157 -2.54 6.05 15.00
C ARG A 157 -2.33 6.10 16.52
N GLU A 158 -3.40 5.96 17.29
CA GLU A 158 -3.33 5.92 18.75
C GLU A 158 -2.46 4.75 19.27
N TYR A 159 -2.58 3.58 18.63
CA TYR A 159 -1.78 2.40 18.94
C TYR A 159 -0.28 2.63 18.72
N LEU A 160 0.08 3.22 17.57
CA LEU A 160 1.47 3.53 17.22
C LEU A 160 2.06 4.63 18.12
N ASP A 161 1.32 5.70 18.38
CA ASP A 161 1.75 6.83 19.23
C ASP A 161 2.01 6.38 20.66
N ALA A 162 1.12 5.54 21.22
CA ALA A 162 1.28 4.98 22.57
C ALA A 162 2.56 4.13 22.73
N ARG A 163 3.17 3.71 21.62
CA ARG A 163 4.39 2.88 21.57
C ARG A 163 5.63 3.62 21.06
N GLY A 164 5.51 4.96 20.91
CA GLY A 164 6.62 5.79 20.43
C GLY A 164 6.97 5.56 18.96
N CYS A 165 5.99 5.09 18.17
CA CYS A 165 6.09 4.84 16.73
C CYS A 165 5.36 5.93 15.91
N ASP A 166 5.40 7.18 16.39
CA ASP A 166 4.78 8.36 15.79
C ASP A 166 5.25 8.66 14.35
N ARG A 167 6.48 8.25 14.02
CA ARG A 167 7.07 8.36 12.68
C ARG A 167 6.50 7.38 11.63
N VAL A 168 5.82 6.32 12.07
CA VAL A 168 5.25 5.31 11.15
C VAL A 168 4.07 5.92 10.41
N GLU A 169 4.14 5.93 9.08
CA GLU A 169 3.07 6.48 8.24
C GLU A 169 1.94 5.48 8.06
N ILE A 170 0.70 5.98 8.00
CA ILE A 170 -0.48 5.15 7.76
C ILE A 170 -0.93 5.34 6.32
N SER A 171 -0.88 4.24 5.55
CA SER A 171 -1.43 4.13 4.21
C SER A 171 -2.82 3.51 4.28
N VAL A 172 -3.73 3.96 3.40
CA VAL A 172 -5.07 3.40 3.25
C VAL A 172 -5.30 2.95 1.82
N ASP A 173 -5.79 1.72 1.67
CA ASP A 173 -6.05 1.09 0.38
C ASP A 173 -7.43 0.45 0.30
N GLY A 174 -8.10 0.66 -0.84
CA GLY A 174 -9.40 0.14 -1.16
C GLY A 174 -10.53 1.16 -1.00
N SER A 175 -11.26 1.42 -2.09
CA SER A 175 -12.43 2.31 -2.13
C SER A 175 -12.19 3.74 -1.58
N VAL A 176 -10.97 4.26 -1.70
CA VAL A 176 -10.56 5.60 -1.24
C VAL A 176 -11.09 6.65 -2.21
N SER A 177 -12.16 7.39 -1.84
CA SER A 177 -12.62 8.61 -2.53
C SER A 177 -11.94 9.86 -1.96
N ALA A 178 -12.03 10.98 -2.65
CA ALA A 178 -11.44 12.26 -2.20
C ALA A 178 -11.99 12.68 -0.81
N GLU A 179 -13.28 12.53 -0.59
CA GLU A 179 -13.92 12.88 0.70
C GLU A 179 -13.48 11.93 1.82
N ARG A 180 -13.38 10.63 1.52
CA ARG A 180 -12.89 9.63 2.48
C ARG A 180 -11.43 9.86 2.82
N ALA A 181 -10.60 10.19 1.82
CA ALA A 181 -9.20 10.52 2.02
C ALA A 181 -9.05 11.73 2.96
N ALA A 182 -9.80 12.82 2.73
CA ALA A 182 -9.81 14.00 3.61
C ALA A 182 -10.22 13.64 5.05
N TYR A 183 -11.25 12.80 5.21
CA TYR A 183 -11.67 12.34 6.53
C TYR A 183 -10.58 11.54 7.23
N MET A 184 -9.98 10.56 6.53
CA MET A 184 -8.93 9.70 7.09
C MET A 184 -7.60 10.43 7.33
N ALA A 185 -7.31 11.49 6.56
CA ALA A 185 -6.19 12.40 6.85
C ALA A 185 -6.36 13.03 8.24
N GLY A 186 -7.56 13.48 8.59
CA GLY A 186 -7.89 13.99 9.93
C GLY A 186 -7.80 12.93 11.05
N LEU A 187 -7.75 11.64 10.71
CA LEU A 187 -7.58 10.52 11.64
C LEU A 187 -6.12 10.05 11.75
N GLY A 188 -5.20 10.60 10.91
CA GLY A 188 -3.78 10.29 10.94
C GLY A 188 -3.25 9.49 9.76
N ALA A 189 -4.04 9.23 8.70
CA ALA A 189 -3.52 8.67 7.46
C ALA A 189 -2.75 9.72 6.66
N SER A 190 -1.63 9.33 6.04
CA SER A 190 -0.76 10.19 5.25
C SER A 190 -0.55 9.69 3.80
N ILE A 191 -0.82 8.42 3.53
CA ILE A 191 -0.68 7.81 2.20
C ILE A 191 -2.05 7.29 1.74
N PHE A 192 -2.46 7.63 0.52
CA PHE A 192 -3.79 7.33 -0.01
C PHE A 192 -3.68 6.63 -1.37
N VAL A 193 -4.13 5.37 -1.46
CA VAL A 193 -4.12 4.62 -2.72
C VAL A 193 -5.32 5.00 -3.57
N GLY A 194 -5.05 5.74 -4.65
CA GLY A 194 -6.06 6.25 -5.59
C GLY A 194 -6.52 5.18 -6.58
N GLY A 195 -7.55 4.42 -6.22
CA GLY A 195 -8.18 3.41 -7.08
C GLY A 195 -9.41 3.91 -7.84
N THR A 196 -10.34 2.99 -8.15
CA THR A 196 -11.57 3.25 -8.93
C THR A 196 -12.55 4.21 -8.26
N ALA A 197 -12.48 4.39 -6.95
CA ALA A 197 -13.30 5.34 -6.20
C ALA A 197 -12.67 6.75 -6.12
N GLY A 198 -11.35 6.86 -6.34
CA GLY A 198 -10.58 8.10 -6.15
C GLY A 198 -10.18 8.78 -7.45
N ILE A 199 -9.33 8.14 -8.24
CA ILE A 199 -8.75 8.74 -9.46
C ILE A 199 -9.18 8.03 -10.75
N TYR A 200 -9.38 6.72 -10.73
CA TYR A 200 -9.82 5.93 -11.90
C TYR A 200 -11.36 5.85 -11.99
N ILE A 201 -12.03 6.99 -11.86
CA ILE A 201 -13.49 7.07 -11.85
C ILE A 201 -14.02 6.83 -13.26
N LYS A 202 -14.96 5.87 -13.41
CA LYS A 202 -15.55 5.56 -14.70
C LYS A 202 -16.16 6.80 -15.37
N GLY A 203 -15.72 7.08 -16.60
CA GLY A 203 -16.20 8.20 -17.42
C GLY A 203 -15.56 9.56 -17.07
N LYS A 204 -14.57 9.61 -16.19
CA LYS A 204 -13.76 10.80 -15.93
C LYS A 204 -12.30 10.59 -16.43
N ASN A 205 -11.58 11.67 -16.67
CA ASN A 205 -10.17 11.67 -17.05
C ASN A 205 -9.28 11.84 -15.82
N LEU A 206 -8.05 11.32 -15.87
CA LEU A 206 -7.07 11.47 -14.79
C LEU A 206 -6.66 12.93 -14.57
N GLU A 207 -6.64 13.74 -15.64
CA GLU A 207 -6.36 15.17 -15.62
C GLU A 207 -7.36 15.98 -14.77
N ASP A 208 -8.57 15.46 -14.59
CA ASP A 208 -9.60 16.08 -13.76
C ASP A 208 -9.58 15.48 -12.34
N THR A 209 -9.49 14.16 -12.24
CA THR A 209 -9.67 13.45 -10.96
C THR A 209 -8.47 13.56 -10.02
N ILE A 210 -7.24 13.55 -10.54
CA ILE A 210 -6.04 13.64 -9.69
C ILE A 210 -5.92 15.01 -9.01
N PRO A 211 -6.04 16.16 -9.72
CA PRO A 211 -6.02 17.47 -9.07
C PRO A 211 -7.16 17.65 -8.07
N GLU A 212 -8.35 17.16 -8.39
CA GLU A 212 -9.50 17.17 -7.47
C GLU A 212 -9.21 16.37 -6.20
N PHE A 213 -8.70 15.15 -6.34
CA PHE A 213 -8.32 14.29 -5.22
C PHE A 213 -7.26 14.95 -4.33
N LYS A 214 -6.18 15.46 -4.94
CA LYS A 214 -5.08 16.12 -4.21
C LYS A 214 -5.55 17.35 -3.45
N LYS A 215 -6.49 18.12 -4.00
CA LYS A 215 -7.06 19.30 -3.33
C LYS A 215 -7.76 18.94 -2.01
N HIS A 216 -8.36 17.75 -1.92
CA HIS A 216 -9.08 17.32 -0.71
C HIS A 216 -8.15 16.87 0.41
N ILE A 217 -6.94 16.39 0.08
CA ILE A 217 -5.96 15.89 1.06
C ILE A 217 -4.87 16.93 1.40
N ALA A 218 -4.79 18.03 0.66
CA ALA A 218 -3.85 19.14 0.90
C ALA A 218 -4.38 20.12 1.97
N CYS A 219 -4.71 19.61 3.16
CA CYS A 219 -5.14 20.45 4.29
C CYS A 219 -4.01 20.68 5.28
#